data_0f1a36ae6d560f140ad79d05739f991c
#
_entry.id   0f1a36ae6d560f140ad79d05739f991c
#
_cell.length_a   1.000
_cell.length_b   1.000
_cell.length_c   1.000
_cell.angle_alpha   90.00
_cell.angle_beta   90.00
_cell.angle_gamma   90.00
#
_symmetry.space_group_name_H-M   'P 1'
#
loop_
_entity.id
_entity.type
_entity.pdbx_description
1 polymer ?
#
loop_
_entity_poly.entity_id
_entity_poly.type
_entity_poly.pdbx_seq_one_letter_code
_entity_poly.pdbx_strand_id
1 'polypeptide(L)'
;WGPLATTDGAAPGYDFGSATCSGVYCHGETLMPGGTETTPTWTVVNGTEDACGTCHGLPPGGTHPLSSACDTCHDGVVQSFDPGNPQNTIWADPTLHIDGVVNVGTLTCTSCHGDLGTGDPAPPIGTAGETATTDPAVGAHQEHLAVATGWHRDVACSDCHTVPVSTL
;
A
#
# COMPACT_ATOMS: atom_id res chain seq x y z
N TRP A 1 -17.67 19.98 -9.61
CA TRP A 1 -16.94 18.73 -9.42
C TRP A 1 -17.85 17.70 -8.73
N GLY A 2 -17.69 16.43 -9.10
CA GLY A 2 -18.44 15.35 -8.50
C GLY A 2 -17.82 14.88 -7.15
N PRO A 3 -18.57 14.09 -6.35
CA PRO A 3 -18.11 13.62 -5.03
C PRO A 3 -16.75 12.91 -5.09
N LEU A 4 -16.53 12.04 -6.06
CA LEU A 4 -15.27 11.30 -6.21
C LEU A 4 -14.07 12.23 -6.40
N ALA A 5 -14.22 13.30 -7.15
CA ALA A 5 -13.13 14.26 -7.40
C ALA A 5 -12.67 14.99 -6.12
N THR A 6 -13.55 15.09 -5.12
CA THR A 6 -13.34 15.82 -3.85
C THR A 6 -13.10 14.88 -2.66
N THR A 7 -12.93 13.58 -2.89
CA THR A 7 -12.64 12.58 -1.86
C THR A 7 -11.39 12.98 -1.07
N ASP A 8 -11.34 12.63 0.22
CA ASP A 8 -10.22 12.91 1.14
C ASP A 8 -9.81 14.38 1.25
N GLY A 9 -10.76 15.29 0.99
CA GLY A 9 -10.50 16.73 1.06
C GLY A 9 -9.79 17.30 -0.16
N ALA A 10 -9.73 16.57 -1.27
CA ALA A 10 -9.23 17.08 -2.54
C ALA A 10 -9.98 18.35 -2.96
N ALA A 11 -9.25 19.34 -3.48
CA ALA A 11 -9.77 20.64 -3.89
C ALA A 11 -9.59 20.86 -5.41
N PRO A 12 -10.44 20.26 -6.23
CA PRO A 12 -10.27 20.25 -7.68
C PRO A 12 -10.31 21.64 -8.31
N GLY A 13 -9.37 21.91 -9.19
CA GLY A 13 -9.29 23.09 -10.03
C GLY A 13 -9.11 22.74 -11.50
N TYR A 14 -9.53 23.66 -12.38
CA TYR A 14 -9.26 23.56 -13.81
C TYR A 14 -8.78 24.92 -14.33
N ASP A 15 -7.63 24.92 -14.96
CA ASP A 15 -7.08 26.11 -15.64
C ASP A 15 -7.45 26.05 -17.12
N PHE A 16 -8.31 26.98 -17.55
CA PHE A 16 -8.74 27.10 -18.93
C PHE A 16 -7.63 27.57 -19.88
N GLY A 17 -6.59 28.22 -19.38
CA GLY A 17 -5.48 28.73 -20.17
C GLY A 17 -4.51 27.62 -20.58
N SER A 18 -4.20 26.72 -19.68
CA SER A 18 -3.34 25.56 -19.91
C SER A 18 -4.11 24.26 -20.17
N ALA A 19 -5.43 24.28 -19.98
CA ALA A 19 -6.29 23.09 -20.02
C ALA A 19 -5.86 22.00 -19.02
N THR A 20 -5.39 22.38 -17.82
CA THR A 20 -4.92 21.43 -16.80
C THR A 20 -5.91 21.23 -15.67
N CYS A 21 -6.03 20.00 -15.20
CA CYS A 21 -6.69 19.67 -13.94
C CYS A 21 -5.66 19.66 -12.80
N SER A 22 -6.06 20.09 -11.61
CA SER A 22 -5.24 20.06 -10.40
C SER A 22 -6.10 19.78 -9.18
N GLY A 23 -5.50 19.28 -8.10
CA GLY A 23 -6.20 19.04 -6.84
C GLY A 23 -7.32 18.01 -6.94
N VAL A 24 -7.23 17.04 -7.86
CA VAL A 24 -8.29 16.04 -8.12
C VAL A 24 -7.92 14.70 -7.50
N TYR A 25 -8.81 14.14 -6.68
CA TYR A 25 -8.59 12.82 -6.08
C TYR A 25 -8.25 11.75 -7.14
N CYS A 26 -9.02 11.67 -8.24
CA CYS A 26 -8.81 10.68 -9.30
C CYS A 26 -7.42 10.74 -9.95
N HIS A 27 -6.73 11.88 -9.82
CA HIS A 27 -5.38 12.08 -10.33
C HIS A 27 -4.31 12.03 -9.24
N GLY A 28 -4.67 11.57 -8.03
CA GLY A 28 -3.71 11.25 -6.98
C GLY A 28 -3.38 12.38 -6.01
N GLU A 29 -4.12 13.50 -6.01
CA GLU A 29 -3.80 14.67 -5.17
C GLU A 29 -3.72 14.34 -3.67
N THR A 30 -4.62 13.50 -3.17
CA THR A 30 -4.68 13.11 -1.76
C THR A 30 -4.15 11.70 -1.51
N LEU A 31 -3.70 11.01 -2.54
CA LEU A 31 -3.13 9.68 -2.43
C LEU A 31 -1.69 9.75 -1.89
N MET A 32 -1.18 8.62 -1.42
CA MET A 32 0.20 8.53 -0.95
C MET A 32 1.19 8.98 -2.03
N PRO A 33 2.30 9.65 -1.66
CA PRO A 33 3.23 10.25 -2.62
C PRO A 33 3.87 9.23 -3.57
N GLY A 34 4.35 9.73 -4.69
CA GLY A 34 5.05 8.96 -5.72
C GLY A 34 4.39 8.95 -7.09
N GLY A 35 3.21 9.55 -7.24
CA GLY A 35 2.59 9.77 -8.54
C GLY A 35 3.40 10.75 -9.39
N THR A 36 3.49 10.50 -10.70
CA THR A 36 4.32 11.28 -11.62
C THR A 36 3.51 12.28 -12.45
N GLU A 37 2.18 12.14 -12.50
CA GLU A 37 1.30 13.00 -13.31
C GLU A 37 -0.02 13.30 -12.57
N THR A 38 0.07 14.11 -11.52
CA THR A 38 -1.11 14.49 -10.70
C THR A 38 -1.85 15.72 -11.23
N THR A 39 -1.30 16.36 -12.27
CA THR A 39 -1.88 17.56 -12.91
C THR A 39 -2.00 17.40 -14.43
N PRO A 40 -2.78 16.43 -14.91
CA PRO A 40 -2.84 16.10 -16.33
C PRO A 40 -3.44 17.25 -17.16
N THR A 41 -2.96 17.37 -18.38
CA THR A 41 -3.52 18.30 -19.37
C THR A 41 -4.69 17.63 -20.08
N TRP A 42 -5.89 18.20 -19.96
CA TRP A 42 -7.14 17.64 -20.48
C TRP A 42 -7.11 17.27 -21.97
N THR A 43 -6.30 17.97 -22.75
CA THR A 43 -6.19 17.77 -24.21
C THR A 43 -5.08 16.80 -24.60
N VAL A 44 -4.31 16.28 -23.65
CA VAL A 44 -3.31 15.22 -23.88
C VAL A 44 -3.96 13.88 -23.61
N VAL A 45 -4.07 13.05 -24.63
CA VAL A 45 -4.66 11.71 -24.55
C VAL A 45 -3.74 10.78 -25.33
N ASN A 46 -2.62 10.41 -24.72
CA ASN A 46 -1.60 9.58 -25.35
C ASN A 46 -1.13 8.40 -24.49
N GLY A 47 -1.80 8.16 -23.36
CA GLY A 47 -1.53 7.06 -22.42
C GLY A 47 -0.45 7.39 -21.39
N THR A 48 0.06 8.60 -21.32
CA THR A 48 0.97 9.02 -20.25
C THR A 48 0.22 9.43 -18.99
N GLU A 49 -1.02 9.85 -19.14
CA GLU A 49 -1.90 10.34 -18.08
C GLU A 49 -2.57 9.23 -17.26
N ASP A 50 -2.64 8.00 -17.81
CA ASP A 50 -3.28 6.84 -17.16
C ASP A 50 -2.33 5.65 -16.97
N ALA A 51 -1.04 5.83 -17.21
CA ALA A 51 -0.05 4.79 -16.98
C ALA A 51 0.05 4.45 -15.48
N CYS A 52 0.34 3.18 -15.17
CA CYS A 52 0.58 2.78 -13.78
C CYS A 52 1.70 3.60 -13.14
N GLY A 53 1.43 4.16 -11.96
CA GLY A 53 2.36 5.06 -11.25
C GLY A 53 2.15 6.55 -11.55
N THR A 54 1.17 6.93 -12.39
CA THR A 54 0.88 8.35 -12.65
C THR A 54 0.14 9.01 -11.48
N CYS A 55 -0.81 8.31 -10.86
CA CYS A 55 -1.63 8.85 -9.79
C CYS A 55 -1.00 8.65 -8.41
N HIS A 56 -0.33 7.53 -8.18
CA HIS A 56 0.39 7.21 -6.93
C HIS A 56 1.62 6.35 -7.23
N GLY A 57 2.56 6.27 -6.28
CA GLY A 57 3.74 5.41 -6.40
C GLY A 57 3.40 3.92 -6.46
N LEU A 58 4.36 3.09 -6.89
CA LEU A 58 4.25 1.63 -6.98
C LEU A 58 5.43 0.95 -6.26
N PRO A 59 5.28 0.63 -4.96
CA PRO A 59 4.13 0.89 -4.08
C PRO A 59 3.96 2.38 -3.76
N PRO A 60 2.78 2.80 -3.27
CA PRO A 60 2.61 4.15 -2.75
C PRO A 60 3.61 4.45 -1.64
N GLY A 61 4.07 5.71 -1.56
CA GLY A 61 5.00 6.14 -0.52
C GLY A 61 4.33 6.34 0.86
N GLY A 62 5.00 7.07 1.74
CA GLY A 62 4.49 7.39 3.08
C GLY A 62 4.55 6.21 4.03
N THR A 63 3.46 5.89 4.69
CA THR A 63 3.33 4.79 5.66
C THR A 63 2.95 3.45 5.01
N HIS A 64 2.78 3.40 3.68
CA HIS A 64 2.48 2.16 2.99
C HIS A 64 3.67 1.19 3.08
N PRO A 65 3.46 -0.12 3.35
CA PRO A 65 4.53 -1.11 3.33
C PRO A 65 5.29 -1.11 2.00
N LEU A 66 6.62 -1.28 2.06
CA LEU A 66 7.48 -1.32 0.86
C LEU A 66 7.37 -2.69 0.14
N SER A 67 6.16 -3.11 -0.12
CA SER A 67 5.87 -4.36 -0.84
C SER A 67 5.27 -4.05 -2.21
N SER A 68 5.77 -4.74 -3.25
CA SER A 68 5.17 -4.73 -4.58
C SER A 68 4.18 -5.88 -4.81
N ALA A 69 3.87 -6.66 -3.78
CA ALA A 69 2.85 -7.72 -3.83
C ALA A 69 1.45 -7.13 -3.63
N CYS A 70 1.00 -6.32 -4.58
CA CYS A 70 -0.28 -5.59 -4.51
C CYS A 70 -1.47 -6.54 -4.34
N ASP A 71 -1.44 -7.69 -5.03
CA ASP A 71 -2.44 -8.73 -4.99
C ASP A 71 -2.55 -9.46 -3.64
N THR A 72 -1.56 -9.35 -2.77
CA THR A 72 -1.61 -9.93 -1.42
C THR A 72 -2.47 -9.14 -0.45
N CYS A 73 -2.41 -7.81 -0.54
CA CYS A 73 -3.14 -6.92 0.39
C CYS A 73 -4.41 -6.34 -0.25
N HIS A 74 -4.44 -6.23 -1.58
CA HIS A 74 -5.55 -5.68 -2.35
C HIS A 74 -6.20 -6.76 -3.24
N ASP A 75 -6.31 -8.00 -2.75
CA ASP A 75 -6.79 -9.18 -3.48
C ASP A 75 -8.21 -9.03 -4.04
N GLY A 76 -9.05 -8.22 -3.40
CA GLY A 76 -10.37 -7.87 -3.92
C GLY A 76 -10.35 -6.94 -5.14
N VAL A 77 -9.25 -6.20 -5.34
CA VAL A 77 -9.07 -5.24 -6.44
C VAL A 77 -8.12 -5.80 -7.49
N VAL A 78 -6.99 -6.34 -7.04
CA VAL A 78 -5.89 -6.82 -7.88
C VAL A 78 -5.81 -8.35 -7.76
N GLN A 79 -5.99 -9.04 -8.88
CA GLN A 79 -5.80 -10.49 -8.96
C GLN A 79 -4.32 -10.87 -9.12
N SER A 80 -3.57 -10.09 -9.88
CA SER A 80 -2.14 -10.30 -10.11
C SER A 80 -1.46 -9.00 -10.51
N PHE A 81 -0.30 -8.74 -9.93
CA PHE A 81 0.53 -7.58 -10.23
C PHE A 81 1.94 -8.01 -10.64
N ASP A 82 2.42 -7.47 -11.77
CA ASP A 82 3.78 -7.67 -12.24
C ASP A 82 4.60 -6.36 -12.03
N PRO A 83 5.49 -6.31 -11.02
CA PRO A 83 6.28 -5.10 -10.77
C PRO A 83 7.27 -4.77 -11.91
N GLY A 84 7.62 -5.75 -12.75
CA GLY A 84 8.46 -5.54 -13.94
C GLY A 84 7.69 -4.95 -15.12
N ASN A 85 6.37 -5.16 -15.15
CA ASN A 85 5.48 -4.59 -16.18
C ASN A 85 4.09 -4.29 -15.57
N PRO A 86 3.95 -3.17 -14.84
CA PRO A 86 2.70 -2.83 -14.14
C PRO A 86 1.47 -2.72 -15.04
N GLN A 87 1.66 -2.44 -16.35
CA GLN A 87 0.57 -2.40 -17.33
C GLN A 87 -0.10 -3.76 -17.54
N ASN A 88 0.56 -4.87 -17.17
CA ASN A 88 0.01 -6.22 -17.23
C ASN A 88 -0.79 -6.60 -15.98
N THR A 89 -1.16 -5.65 -15.14
CA THR A 89 -2.00 -5.91 -13.96
C THR A 89 -3.30 -6.59 -14.36
N ILE A 90 -3.61 -7.71 -13.71
CA ILE A 90 -4.90 -8.39 -13.84
C ILE A 90 -5.76 -7.95 -12.67
N TRP A 91 -6.89 -7.35 -12.97
CA TRP A 91 -7.83 -6.86 -11.98
C TRP A 91 -8.78 -7.96 -11.53
N ALA A 92 -8.99 -8.10 -10.22
CA ALA A 92 -10.05 -8.93 -9.66
C ALA A 92 -11.41 -8.23 -9.82
N ASP A 93 -11.45 -6.95 -9.46
CA ASP A 93 -12.59 -6.06 -9.73
C ASP A 93 -12.09 -4.64 -10.04
N PRO A 94 -12.02 -4.25 -11.31
CA PRO A 94 -11.55 -2.92 -11.69
C PRO A 94 -12.48 -1.78 -11.25
N THR A 95 -13.72 -2.07 -10.87
CA THR A 95 -14.66 -1.04 -10.39
C THR A 95 -14.33 -0.53 -8.99
N LEU A 96 -13.53 -1.27 -8.25
CA LEU A 96 -13.02 -0.89 -6.93
C LEU A 96 -11.72 -0.07 -7.01
N HIS A 97 -11.12 0.03 -8.19
CA HIS A 97 -9.97 0.91 -8.40
C HIS A 97 -10.47 2.32 -8.73
N ILE A 98 -10.06 3.30 -7.94
CA ILE A 98 -10.50 4.72 -8.03
C ILE A 98 -12.00 4.88 -7.68
N ASP A 99 -12.49 4.17 -6.68
CA ASP A 99 -13.86 4.29 -6.17
C ASP A 99 -13.99 5.26 -4.97
N GLY A 100 -12.87 5.79 -4.48
CA GLY A 100 -12.80 6.68 -3.31
C GLY A 100 -12.61 5.93 -1.99
N VAL A 101 -12.35 4.64 -2.04
CA VAL A 101 -12.11 3.78 -0.87
C VAL A 101 -10.78 3.05 -1.03
N VAL A 102 -10.01 2.94 0.04
CA VAL A 102 -8.85 2.04 0.05
C VAL A 102 -9.34 0.64 0.36
N ASN A 103 -9.51 -0.15 -0.69
CA ASN A 103 -9.97 -1.53 -0.58
C ASN A 103 -8.79 -2.45 -0.22
N VAL A 104 -8.83 -3.04 0.96
CA VAL A 104 -7.87 -4.05 1.42
C VAL A 104 -8.60 -5.35 1.72
N GLY A 105 -7.93 -6.47 1.46
CA GLY A 105 -8.42 -7.79 1.82
C GLY A 105 -8.32 -8.06 3.31
N THR A 106 -8.46 -9.31 3.70
CA THR A 106 -8.26 -9.72 5.09
C THR A 106 -6.80 -9.59 5.47
N LEU A 107 -6.45 -8.54 6.19
CA LEU A 107 -5.09 -8.35 6.68
C LEU A 107 -4.79 -9.34 7.81
N THR A 108 -3.61 -9.93 7.75
CA THR A 108 -3.01 -10.73 8.81
C THR A 108 -1.79 -10.01 9.38
N CYS A 109 -1.23 -10.51 10.47
CA CYS A 109 -0.01 -9.92 11.02
C CYS A 109 1.14 -9.88 10.00
N THR A 110 1.20 -10.86 9.10
CA THR A 110 2.22 -10.95 8.05
C THR A 110 1.95 -10.05 6.83
N SER A 111 0.80 -9.41 6.76
CA SER A 111 0.48 -8.51 5.63
C SER A 111 1.35 -7.25 5.62
N CYS A 112 1.78 -6.78 6.81
CA CYS A 112 2.55 -5.55 6.95
C CYS A 112 3.98 -5.79 7.45
N HIS A 113 4.21 -6.85 8.21
CA HIS A 113 5.52 -7.21 8.76
C HIS A 113 5.62 -8.74 8.90
N GLY A 114 6.84 -9.24 9.16
CA GLY A 114 7.07 -10.68 9.17
C GLY A 114 7.40 -11.23 7.79
N ASP A 115 7.39 -12.54 7.66
CA ASP A 115 7.67 -13.22 6.40
C ASP A 115 6.39 -13.79 5.79
N LEU A 116 5.92 -13.16 4.71
CA LEU A 116 4.76 -13.63 3.94
C LEU A 116 4.95 -15.03 3.36
N GLY A 117 6.20 -15.39 3.02
CA GLY A 117 6.50 -16.68 2.40
C GLY A 117 6.38 -17.86 3.36
N THR A 118 6.71 -17.65 4.62
CA THR A 118 6.59 -18.67 5.68
C THR A 118 5.35 -18.49 6.55
N GLY A 119 4.69 -17.34 6.47
CA GLY A 119 3.57 -17.00 7.32
C GLY A 119 3.98 -16.64 8.76
N ASP A 120 5.26 -16.36 9.00
CA ASP A 120 5.79 -16.02 10.31
C ASP A 120 5.50 -14.54 10.65
N PRO A 121 4.64 -14.25 11.64
CA PRO A 121 4.32 -12.89 12.04
C PRO A 121 5.42 -12.22 12.90
N ALA A 122 6.38 -12.99 13.42
CA ALA A 122 7.53 -12.45 14.12
C ALA A 122 8.45 -11.76 13.10
N PRO A 123 8.63 -10.43 13.15
CA PRO A 123 9.29 -9.77 12.03
C PRO A 123 10.75 -10.18 11.89
N PRO A 124 11.10 -11.09 10.96
CA PRO A 124 12.44 -11.16 10.40
C PRO A 124 12.64 -10.05 9.38
N ILE A 125 11.53 -9.40 8.96
CA ILE A 125 11.55 -8.28 8.03
C ILE A 125 10.64 -7.19 8.59
N GLY A 126 11.17 -5.99 8.76
CA GLY A 126 10.41 -4.81 9.16
C GLY A 126 9.57 -4.25 8.01
N THR A 127 8.65 -3.32 8.32
CA THR A 127 7.73 -2.71 7.34
C THR A 127 8.42 -1.90 6.24
N ALA A 128 9.65 -1.44 6.46
CA ALA A 128 10.47 -0.75 5.46
C ALA A 128 11.52 -1.67 4.81
N GLY A 129 11.39 -3.00 5.00
CA GLY A 129 12.29 -4.00 4.42
C GLY A 129 13.58 -4.22 5.22
N GLU A 130 13.66 -3.75 6.47
CA GLU A 130 14.79 -3.99 7.36
C GLU A 130 14.88 -5.48 7.69
N THR A 131 16.10 -6.02 7.71
CA THR A 131 16.36 -7.44 8.02
C THR A 131 17.39 -7.64 9.13
N ALA A 132 18.08 -6.58 9.55
CA ALA A 132 19.10 -6.68 10.57
C ALA A 132 18.49 -6.64 11.97
N THR A 133 18.93 -7.50 12.87
CA THR A 133 18.50 -7.52 14.28
C THR A 133 18.87 -6.26 15.05
N THR A 134 19.74 -5.41 14.50
CA THR A 134 20.07 -4.08 15.03
C THR A 134 18.98 -3.04 14.73
N ASP A 135 18.09 -3.34 13.79
CA ASP A 135 16.97 -2.46 13.48
C ASP A 135 15.82 -2.71 14.47
N PRO A 136 15.26 -1.65 15.09
CA PRO A 136 14.20 -1.81 16.07
C PRO A 136 12.95 -2.54 15.53
N ALA A 137 12.68 -2.43 14.24
CA ALA A 137 11.55 -3.09 13.60
C ALA A 137 11.72 -4.63 13.53
N VAL A 138 12.94 -5.13 13.52
CA VAL A 138 13.28 -6.56 13.55
C VAL A 138 13.65 -7.00 14.96
N GLY A 139 14.68 -6.38 15.54
CA GLY A 139 15.11 -6.62 16.92
C GLY A 139 15.31 -8.10 17.25
N ALA A 140 14.93 -8.47 18.45
CA ALA A 140 15.06 -9.83 18.98
C ALA A 140 13.72 -10.61 18.92
N HIS A 141 12.78 -10.24 18.04
CA HIS A 141 11.48 -10.88 17.97
C HIS A 141 11.58 -12.40 17.79
N GLN A 142 12.41 -12.85 16.86
CA GLN A 142 12.61 -14.28 16.59
C GLN A 142 13.09 -15.06 17.82
N GLU A 143 14.01 -14.48 18.61
CA GLU A 143 14.54 -15.11 19.83
C GLU A 143 13.48 -15.19 20.94
N HIS A 144 12.60 -14.20 21.05
CA HIS A 144 11.55 -14.17 22.05
C HIS A 144 10.38 -15.13 21.73
N LEU A 145 10.12 -15.33 20.44
CA LEU A 145 9.02 -16.18 19.97
C LEU A 145 9.46 -17.60 19.64
N ALA A 146 10.78 -17.88 19.66
CA ALA A 146 11.31 -19.22 19.44
C ALA A 146 10.95 -20.15 20.62
N VAL A 147 9.98 -21.01 20.41
CA VAL A 147 9.42 -21.94 21.43
C VAL A 147 10.43 -23.00 21.91
N ALA A 148 11.57 -23.13 21.29
CA ALA A 148 12.43 -24.31 21.41
C ALA A 148 13.49 -24.28 22.53
N THR A 149 13.63 -23.21 23.28
CA THR A 149 14.80 -23.05 24.20
C THR A 149 14.58 -23.56 25.62
N GLY A 150 13.33 -23.79 26.03
CA GLY A 150 13.00 -24.41 27.32
C GLY A 150 13.34 -23.59 28.58
N TRP A 151 13.83 -22.36 28.43
CA TRP A 151 14.20 -21.50 29.54
C TRP A 151 13.15 -20.41 29.85
N HIS A 152 12.20 -20.19 28.96
CA HIS A 152 11.07 -19.27 29.17
C HIS A 152 9.75 -19.91 28.70
N ARG A 153 8.63 -19.34 29.14
CA ARG A 153 7.32 -19.69 28.62
C ARG A 153 7.15 -19.18 27.19
N ASP A 154 6.16 -19.71 26.51
CA ASP A 154 5.73 -19.13 25.23
C ASP A 154 5.36 -17.67 25.43
N VAL A 155 5.92 -16.81 24.59
CA VAL A 155 5.66 -15.35 24.60
C VAL A 155 4.70 -15.04 23.46
N ALA A 156 3.60 -14.40 23.78
CA ALA A 156 2.67 -13.90 22.76
C ALA A 156 2.99 -12.46 22.40
N CYS A 157 2.64 -12.04 21.19
CA CYS A 157 2.83 -10.64 20.74
C CYS A 157 2.22 -9.64 21.72
N SER A 158 1.06 -9.98 22.30
CA SER A 158 0.35 -9.15 23.29
C SER A 158 1.04 -9.04 24.64
N ASP A 159 2.06 -9.83 24.93
CA ASP A 159 2.82 -9.72 26.17
C ASP A 159 3.71 -8.46 26.20
N CYS A 160 4.10 -7.97 25.02
CA CYS A 160 5.02 -6.83 24.90
C CYS A 160 4.36 -5.58 24.32
N HIS A 161 3.39 -5.73 23.43
CA HIS A 161 2.72 -4.58 22.82
C HIS A 161 1.26 -4.89 22.48
N THR A 162 0.48 -3.84 22.27
CA THR A 162 -0.91 -4.00 21.81
C THR A 162 -0.91 -4.57 20.41
N VAL A 163 -1.50 -5.76 20.25
CA VAL A 163 -1.69 -6.36 18.93
C VAL A 163 -2.88 -5.66 18.28
N PRO A 164 -2.73 -5.11 17.06
CA PRO A 164 -3.86 -4.58 16.33
C PRO A 164 -4.91 -5.69 16.15
N VAL A 165 -6.10 -5.49 16.69
CA VAL A 165 -7.23 -6.34 16.32
C VAL A 165 -7.65 -5.89 14.93
N SER A 166 -7.60 -6.80 13.97
CA SER A 166 -7.95 -6.54 12.57
C SER A 166 -9.38 -6.03 12.46
N THR A 167 -9.54 -4.73 12.49
CA THR A 167 -10.71 -4.03 11.94
C THR A 167 -10.24 -2.63 11.58
N LEU A 168 -9.64 -2.49 10.43
CA LEU A 168 -9.70 -1.23 9.72
C LEU A 168 -10.97 -1.20 8.88
#